data_df4854b7f9798a6646f28db4e3f2d41f
#
_entry.id   df4854b7f9798a6646f28db4e3f2d41f
#
_cell.length_a   1.000
_cell.length_b   1.000
_cell.length_c   1.000
_cell.angle_alpha   90.00
_cell.angle_beta   90.00
_cell.angle_gamma   90.00
#
_symmetry.space_group_name_H-M   'P 1'
#
loop_
_entity.id
_entity.type
_entity.pdbx_description
1 polymer ?
#
loop_
_entity_poly.entity_id
_entity_poly.type
_entity_poly.pdbx_seq_one_letter_code
_entity_poly.pdbx_strand_id
1 'polypeptide(L)'
;MSFKADVVHALGKGTFHKGLGALKQVDADRVSSARPRGLSGSADVDAALAGTLPNAHRWDYVVGKSVGKSVTAHWIEVHPASSTKNIPEVERKLAWLSGWLQGNPLSKYPKDVVWVASGKCTYNTRSPAIKALAAKGCRFVGGHLVL
;
A
#
# COMPACT_ATOMS: atom_id res chain seq x y z
N MET A 1 12.69 4.47 16.87
CA MET A 1 13.18 3.68 15.71
C MET A 1 12.84 4.39 14.42
N SER A 2 13.68 4.23 13.41
CA SER A 2 13.42 4.77 12.07
C SER A 2 12.40 3.93 11.32
N PHE A 3 11.82 4.50 10.27
CA PHE A 3 10.92 3.76 9.36
C PHE A 3 11.60 2.50 8.81
N LYS A 4 12.86 2.62 8.39
CA LYS A 4 13.65 1.47 7.92
C LYS A 4 13.72 0.36 8.98
N ALA A 5 14.04 0.72 10.21
CA ALA A 5 14.15 -0.26 11.29
C ALA A 5 12.81 -0.93 11.60
N ASP A 6 11.72 -0.17 11.55
CA ASP A 6 10.38 -0.69 11.78
C ASP A 6 9.94 -1.63 10.65
N VAL A 7 10.27 -1.31 9.39
CA VAL A 7 10.02 -2.19 8.25
C VAL A 7 10.78 -3.51 8.42
N VAL A 8 12.05 -3.45 8.75
CA VAL A 8 12.87 -4.65 8.96
C VAL A 8 12.34 -5.48 10.12
N HIS A 9 11.93 -4.83 11.22
CA HIS A 9 11.34 -5.52 12.35
C HIS A 9 10.04 -6.24 11.98
N ALA A 10 9.17 -5.56 11.21
CA ALA A 10 7.86 -6.09 10.85
C ALA A 10 7.90 -7.14 9.73
N LEU A 11 8.79 -6.98 8.75
CA LEU A 11 8.78 -7.76 7.51
C LEU A 11 10.02 -8.64 7.32
N GLY A 12 11.10 -8.35 8.04
CA GLY A 12 12.31 -9.14 7.97
C GLY A 12 13.48 -8.43 7.32
N LYS A 13 14.65 -9.03 7.48
CA LYS A 13 15.90 -8.53 6.95
C LYS A 13 15.88 -8.51 5.43
N GLY A 14 16.39 -7.42 4.82
CA GLY A 14 16.48 -7.30 3.37
C GLY A 14 15.19 -6.85 2.68
N THR A 15 14.13 -6.54 3.43
CA THR A 15 12.83 -6.14 2.85
C THR A 15 12.71 -4.65 2.57
N PHE A 16 13.57 -3.84 3.17
CA PHE A 16 13.55 -2.39 2.97
C PHE A 16 14.40 -1.98 1.75
N HIS A 17 13.85 -1.11 0.91
CA HIS A 17 14.53 -0.55 -0.26
C HIS A 17 14.36 0.96 -0.30
N LYS A 18 15.36 1.67 -0.83
CA LYS A 18 15.30 3.12 -0.99
C LYS A 18 14.24 3.52 -2.02
N GLY A 19 13.60 4.66 -1.80
CA GLY A 19 12.60 5.19 -2.74
C GLY A 19 11.50 4.18 -3.02
N LEU A 20 11.18 3.96 -4.29
CA LEU A 20 10.20 2.97 -4.75
C LEU A 20 10.85 1.63 -5.13
N GLY A 21 12.08 1.39 -4.69
CA GLY A 21 12.87 0.24 -5.12
C GLY A 21 12.26 -1.13 -4.80
N ALA A 22 11.35 -1.22 -3.83
CA ALA A 22 10.68 -2.48 -3.53
C ALA A 22 9.55 -2.82 -4.51
N LEU A 23 9.03 -1.83 -5.24
CA LEU A 23 7.92 -2.04 -6.16
C LEU A 23 8.43 -2.70 -7.45
N LYS A 24 7.69 -3.69 -7.94
CA LYS A 24 7.93 -4.23 -9.28
C LYS A 24 7.82 -3.09 -10.28
N GLN A 25 8.62 -3.11 -11.36
CA GLN A 25 8.69 -1.99 -12.31
C GLN A 25 7.31 -1.62 -12.87
N VAL A 26 6.50 -2.59 -13.22
CA VAL A 26 5.14 -2.36 -13.74
C VAL A 26 4.26 -1.61 -12.72
N ASP A 27 4.45 -1.86 -11.44
CA ASP A 27 3.70 -1.20 -10.37
C ASP A 27 4.32 0.16 -10.03
N ALA A 28 5.65 0.27 -10.03
CA ALA A 28 6.35 1.53 -9.80
C ALA A 28 5.99 2.58 -10.85
N ASP A 29 5.75 2.17 -12.09
CA ASP A 29 5.35 3.06 -13.18
C ASP A 29 3.99 3.73 -12.91
N ARG A 30 3.20 3.20 -12.00
CA ARG A 30 1.89 3.74 -11.60
C ARG A 30 1.95 4.69 -10.41
N VAL A 31 3.15 4.91 -9.89
CA VAL A 31 3.37 5.74 -8.70
C VAL A 31 4.44 6.78 -9.02
N SER A 32 4.18 8.03 -8.74
CA SER A 32 5.18 9.11 -8.88
C SER A 32 5.23 9.95 -7.62
N SER A 33 6.31 10.73 -7.49
CA SER A 33 6.46 11.68 -6.40
C SER A 33 7.04 12.98 -6.93
N ALA A 34 6.44 14.09 -6.53
CA ALA A 34 6.97 15.42 -6.83
C ALA A 34 8.31 15.67 -6.11
N ARG A 35 8.54 14.94 -5.00
CA ARG A 35 9.77 15.04 -4.21
C ARG A 35 10.33 13.64 -3.94
N PRO A 36 11.01 13.01 -4.93
CA PRO A 36 11.54 11.65 -4.75
C PRO A 36 12.48 11.51 -3.55
N ARG A 37 13.23 12.54 -3.21
CA ARG A 37 14.12 12.55 -2.03
C ARG A 37 13.36 12.55 -0.70
N GLY A 38 12.07 12.89 -0.72
CA GLY A 38 11.21 12.84 0.46
C GLY A 38 10.69 11.45 0.75
N LEU A 39 10.92 10.48 -0.13
CA LEU A 39 10.53 9.09 0.11
C LEU A 39 11.55 8.44 1.05
N SER A 40 11.06 7.96 2.20
CA SER A 40 11.91 7.28 3.19
C SER A 40 12.32 5.88 2.73
N GLY A 41 11.53 5.28 1.86
CA GLY A 41 11.78 3.96 1.31
C GLY A 41 10.50 3.15 1.15
N SER A 42 10.65 1.90 0.72
CA SER A 42 9.52 1.02 0.42
C SER A 42 9.80 -0.43 0.79
N ALA A 43 8.74 -1.22 0.88
CA ALA A 43 8.82 -2.66 1.06
C ALA A 43 7.70 -3.36 0.28
N ASP A 44 8.01 -4.53 -0.27
CA ASP A 44 7.03 -5.43 -0.87
C ASP A 44 6.47 -6.32 0.24
N VAL A 45 5.31 -5.94 0.75
CA VAL A 45 4.66 -6.62 1.88
C VAL A 45 4.21 -8.04 1.48
N ASP A 46 3.64 -8.16 0.29
CA ASP A 46 3.17 -9.44 -0.24
C ASP A 46 4.32 -10.45 -0.34
N ALA A 47 5.40 -10.08 -0.98
CA ALA A 47 6.57 -10.95 -1.14
C ALA A 47 7.21 -11.29 0.22
N ALA A 48 7.32 -10.31 1.12
CA ALA A 48 7.94 -10.51 2.43
C ALA A 48 7.19 -11.52 3.30
N LEU A 49 5.86 -11.56 3.21
CA LEU A 49 5.01 -12.39 4.06
C LEU A 49 4.50 -13.66 3.37
N ALA A 50 4.81 -13.87 2.09
CA ALA A 50 4.31 -15.02 1.34
C ALA A 50 4.73 -16.37 1.95
N GLY A 51 5.94 -16.43 2.52
CA GLY A 51 6.45 -17.66 3.14
C GLY A 51 5.81 -18.00 4.48
N THR A 52 5.50 -16.98 5.29
CA THR A 52 4.94 -17.16 6.64
C THR A 52 3.41 -17.11 6.67
N LEU A 53 2.79 -16.39 5.72
CA LEU A 53 1.34 -16.21 5.63
C LEU A 53 0.85 -16.53 4.21
N PRO A 54 1.06 -17.77 3.72
CA PRO A 54 0.80 -18.10 2.30
C PRO A 54 -0.66 -17.99 1.89
N ASN A 55 -1.60 -18.14 2.83
CA ASN A 55 -3.03 -18.12 2.55
C ASN A 55 -3.71 -16.79 2.92
N ALA A 56 -2.95 -15.80 3.41
CA ALA A 56 -3.49 -14.50 3.77
C ALA A 56 -3.78 -13.65 2.52
N HIS A 57 -4.75 -12.77 2.65
CA HIS A 57 -5.05 -11.75 1.63
C HIS A 57 -4.09 -10.58 1.81
N ARG A 58 -2.79 -10.82 1.54
CA ARG A 58 -1.72 -9.86 1.80
C ARG A 58 -1.88 -8.60 0.94
N TRP A 59 -1.52 -7.46 1.54
CA TRP A 59 -1.43 -6.18 0.85
C TRP A 59 -0.12 -6.11 0.05
N ASP A 60 -0.08 -5.30 -1.02
CA ASP A 60 1.08 -5.31 -1.91
C ASP A 60 2.30 -4.59 -1.34
N TYR A 61 2.18 -3.30 -1.05
CA TYR A 61 3.34 -2.48 -0.74
C TYR A 61 3.09 -1.48 0.39
N VAL A 62 4.19 -1.07 1.03
CA VAL A 62 4.22 0.13 1.87
C VAL A 62 5.32 1.06 1.38
N VAL A 63 5.02 2.35 1.30
CA VAL A 63 5.98 3.41 0.96
C VAL A 63 5.94 4.45 2.06
N GLY A 64 7.10 4.73 2.65
CA GLY A 64 7.24 5.81 3.62
C GLY A 64 7.56 7.13 2.95
N LYS A 65 6.82 8.17 3.31
CA LYS A 65 7.08 9.54 2.83
C LYS A 65 7.30 10.46 4.02
N SER A 66 8.43 11.16 4.01
CA SER A 66 8.75 12.14 5.05
C SER A 66 7.88 13.39 4.89
N VAL A 67 7.25 13.80 5.98
CA VAL A 67 6.44 15.01 6.08
C VAL A 67 6.91 15.76 7.32
N GLY A 68 7.73 16.80 7.14
CA GLY A 68 8.41 17.46 8.24
C GLY A 68 9.34 16.47 8.96
N LYS A 69 9.13 16.30 10.28
CA LYS A 69 9.90 15.37 11.12
C LYS A 69 9.26 13.99 11.24
N SER A 70 8.10 13.79 10.62
CA SER A 70 7.38 12.52 10.71
C SER A 70 7.36 11.80 9.36
N VAL A 71 6.91 10.54 9.36
CA VAL A 71 6.77 9.72 8.16
C VAL A 71 5.32 9.28 8.07
N THR A 72 4.72 9.42 6.89
CA THR A 72 3.43 8.83 6.57
C THR A 72 3.67 7.52 5.84
N ALA A 73 3.01 6.45 6.26
CA ALA A 73 3.05 5.16 5.60
C ALA A 73 1.92 5.09 4.56
N HIS A 74 2.28 5.02 3.30
CA HIS A 74 1.36 4.82 2.19
C HIS A 74 1.28 3.33 1.87
N TRP A 75 0.13 2.73 2.16
CA TRP A 75 -0.14 1.32 1.89
C TRP A 75 -0.80 1.20 0.54
N ILE A 76 -0.08 0.66 -0.43
CA ILE A 76 -0.47 0.68 -1.84
C ILE A 76 -0.83 -0.72 -2.30
N GLU A 77 -2.04 -0.87 -2.82
CA GLU A 77 -2.50 -2.08 -3.48
C GLU A 77 -2.65 -1.78 -4.98
N VAL A 78 -1.94 -2.51 -5.81
CA VAL A 78 -2.10 -2.45 -7.27
C VAL A 78 -2.95 -3.65 -7.68
N HIS A 79 -4.20 -3.39 -8.04
CA HIS A 79 -5.20 -4.44 -8.23
C HIS A 79 -6.14 -4.08 -9.38
N PRO A 80 -6.61 -5.07 -10.15
CA PRO A 80 -7.56 -4.79 -11.22
C PRO A 80 -8.80 -4.03 -10.74
N ALA A 81 -9.32 -3.14 -11.57
CA ALA A 81 -10.50 -2.34 -11.30
C ALA A 81 -11.45 -2.36 -12.51
N SER A 82 -11.57 -3.53 -13.14
CA SER A 82 -12.33 -3.73 -14.38
C SER A 82 -13.56 -4.61 -14.18
N SER A 83 -13.82 -5.12 -12.98
CA SER A 83 -14.93 -6.01 -12.67
C SER A 83 -15.48 -5.71 -11.28
N THR A 84 -16.80 -5.92 -11.10
CA THR A 84 -17.44 -5.79 -9.78
C THR A 84 -16.86 -6.73 -8.74
N LYS A 85 -16.21 -7.82 -9.14
CA LYS A 85 -15.53 -8.77 -8.25
C LYS A 85 -14.31 -8.17 -7.55
N ASN A 86 -13.71 -7.13 -8.14
CA ASN A 86 -12.48 -6.54 -7.61
C ASN A 86 -12.70 -5.81 -6.29
N ILE A 87 -13.88 -5.23 -6.06
CA ILE A 87 -14.17 -4.52 -4.81
C ILE A 87 -14.16 -5.48 -3.61
N PRO A 88 -14.89 -6.60 -3.61
CA PRO A 88 -14.79 -7.58 -2.51
C PRO A 88 -13.36 -8.11 -2.30
N GLU A 89 -12.59 -8.27 -3.37
CA GLU A 89 -11.19 -8.70 -3.26
C GLU A 89 -10.35 -7.70 -2.48
N VAL A 90 -10.47 -6.40 -2.82
CA VAL A 90 -9.75 -5.32 -2.12
C VAL A 90 -10.26 -5.18 -0.68
N GLU A 91 -11.56 -5.33 -0.44
CA GLU A 91 -12.13 -5.30 0.91
C GLU A 91 -11.53 -6.39 1.81
N ARG A 92 -11.36 -7.60 1.30
CA ARG A 92 -10.71 -8.70 2.05
C ARG A 92 -9.25 -8.37 2.38
N LYS A 93 -8.53 -7.80 1.43
CA LYS A 93 -7.14 -7.37 1.64
C LYS A 93 -7.06 -6.23 2.65
N LEU A 94 -7.99 -5.30 2.61
CA LEU A 94 -8.07 -4.21 3.57
C LEU A 94 -8.33 -4.72 4.99
N ALA A 95 -9.25 -5.67 5.15
CA ALA A 95 -9.53 -6.28 6.44
C ALA A 95 -8.31 -7.01 7.00
N TRP A 96 -7.58 -7.73 6.14
CA TRP A 96 -6.33 -8.37 6.54
C TRP A 96 -5.31 -7.34 7.01
N LEU A 97 -5.10 -6.27 6.24
CA LEU A 97 -4.12 -5.22 6.57
C LEU A 97 -4.44 -4.59 7.93
N SER A 98 -5.70 -4.26 8.17
CA SER A 98 -6.14 -3.68 9.44
C SER A 98 -5.84 -4.58 10.63
N GLY A 99 -6.08 -5.88 10.49
CA GLY A 99 -5.78 -6.86 11.53
C GLY A 99 -4.29 -7.06 11.74
N TRP A 100 -3.53 -7.17 10.65
CA TRP A 100 -2.09 -7.39 10.71
C TRP A 100 -1.34 -6.20 11.34
N LEU A 101 -1.82 -4.98 11.10
CA LEU A 101 -1.22 -3.78 11.68
C LEU A 101 -1.40 -3.67 13.20
N GLN A 102 -2.38 -4.34 13.78
CA GLN A 102 -2.59 -4.28 15.23
C GLN A 102 -1.37 -4.84 15.96
N GLY A 103 -0.80 -4.02 16.87
CA GLY A 103 0.40 -4.39 17.60
C GLY A 103 1.70 -4.39 16.78
N ASN A 104 1.65 -3.99 15.53
CA ASN A 104 2.78 -3.98 14.62
C ASN A 104 3.52 -2.62 14.75
N PRO A 105 4.88 -2.60 14.72
CA PRO A 105 5.63 -1.34 14.80
C PRO A 105 5.27 -0.34 13.71
N LEU A 106 4.81 -0.79 12.55
CA LEU A 106 4.40 0.10 11.46
C LEU A 106 3.06 0.82 11.74
N SER A 107 2.28 0.38 12.71
CA SER A 107 0.99 0.97 13.05
C SER A 107 1.10 2.37 13.66
N LYS A 108 2.28 2.76 14.16
CA LYS A 108 2.49 4.07 14.78
C LYS A 108 2.52 5.23 13.77
N TYR A 109 2.76 4.92 12.49
CA TYR A 109 2.83 5.96 11.45
C TYR A 109 1.42 6.34 11.00
N PRO A 110 1.17 7.64 10.76
CA PRO A 110 -0.03 8.03 10.03
C PRO A 110 -0.10 7.24 8.73
N LYS A 111 -1.27 6.74 8.39
CA LYS A 111 -1.42 5.86 7.23
C LYS A 111 -2.32 6.46 6.17
N ASP A 112 -1.96 6.19 4.93
CA ASP A 112 -2.77 6.45 3.75
C ASP A 112 -2.90 5.12 3.01
N VAL A 113 -4.10 4.57 2.94
CA VAL A 113 -4.37 3.27 2.32
C VAL A 113 -5.01 3.50 0.96
N VAL A 114 -4.37 3.00 -0.10
CA VAL A 114 -4.67 3.38 -1.49
C VAL A 114 -4.80 2.15 -2.37
N TRP A 115 -5.83 2.17 -3.21
CA TRP A 115 -5.98 1.22 -4.31
C TRP A 115 -5.67 1.93 -5.63
N VAL A 116 -4.67 1.40 -6.37
CA VAL A 116 -4.28 1.83 -7.71
C VAL A 116 -4.74 0.76 -8.70
N ALA A 117 -5.48 1.16 -9.72
CA ALA A 117 -5.95 0.22 -10.74
C ALA A 117 -4.79 -0.30 -11.59
N SER A 118 -4.68 -1.62 -11.72
CA SER A 118 -3.79 -2.26 -12.70
C SER A 118 -4.56 -2.46 -14.00
N GLY A 119 -4.09 -1.87 -15.09
CA GLY A 119 -4.75 -1.96 -16.39
C GLY A 119 -5.96 -1.04 -16.52
N LYS A 120 -6.93 -1.47 -17.33
CA LYS A 120 -8.13 -0.67 -17.64
C LYS A 120 -9.02 -0.50 -16.41
N CYS A 121 -9.40 0.75 -16.14
CA CYS A 121 -10.28 1.09 -15.03
C CYS A 121 -11.70 1.34 -15.52
N THR A 122 -12.69 0.67 -14.93
CA THR A 122 -14.12 0.86 -15.21
C THR A 122 -14.85 1.58 -14.08
N TYR A 123 -14.19 1.81 -12.95
CA TYR A 123 -14.77 2.56 -11.83
C TYR A 123 -14.40 4.03 -11.90
N ASN A 124 -15.26 4.87 -11.33
CA ASN A 124 -14.93 6.25 -11.03
C ASN A 124 -15.00 6.48 -9.51
N THR A 125 -14.40 7.58 -9.05
CA THR A 125 -14.33 7.91 -7.62
C THR A 125 -15.69 8.27 -7.01
N ARG A 126 -16.72 8.46 -7.84
CA ARG A 126 -18.05 8.83 -7.39
C ARG A 126 -19.00 7.65 -7.22
N SER A 127 -18.59 6.44 -7.62
CA SER A 127 -19.46 5.27 -7.48
C SER A 127 -19.75 4.99 -6.01
N PRO A 128 -20.97 4.52 -5.65
CA PRO A 128 -21.31 4.22 -4.26
C PRO A 128 -20.39 3.20 -3.62
N ALA A 129 -19.98 2.18 -4.36
CA ALA A 129 -19.07 1.14 -3.86
C ALA A 129 -17.68 1.70 -3.51
N ILE A 130 -17.16 2.62 -4.35
CA ILE A 130 -15.88 3.28 -4.10
C ILE A 130 -15.98 4.21 -2.89
N LYS A 131 -17.09 4.94 -2.74
CA LYS A 131 -17.34 5.78 -1.57
C LYS A 131 -17.43 4.94 -0.28
N ALA A 132 -18.07 3.78 -0.34
CA ALA A 132 -18.15 2.86 0.79
C ALA A 132 -16.76 2.34 1.18
N LEU A 133 -15.91 2.04 0.20
CA LEU A 133 -14.53 1.61 0.43
C LEU A 133 -13.70 2.73 1.09
N ALA A 134 -13.88 3.97 0.64
CA ALA A 134 -13.22 5.14 1.23
C ALA A 134 -13.65 5.33 2.69
N ALA A 135 -14.91 5.10 3.02
CA ALA A 135 -15.42 5.15 4.38
C ALA A 135 -14.78 4.10 5.28
N LYS A 136 -14.32 2.98 4.71
CA LYS A 136 -13.56 1.93 5.41
C LYS A 136 -12.07 2.23 5.50
N GLY A 137 -11.61 3.36 4.94
CA GLY A 137 -10.23 3.81 5.04
C GLY A 137 -9.36 3.57 3.80
N CYS A 138 -9.92 3.07 2.70
CA CYS A 138 -9.18 2.84 1.46
C CYS A 138 -9.72 3.75 0.34
N ARG A 139 -8.86 4.62 -0.18
CA ARG A 139 -9.21 5.50 -1.30
C ARG A 139 -8.77 4.92 -2.63
N PHE A 140 -9.60 5.03 -3.63
CA PHE A 140 -9.29 4.61 -5.00
C PHE A 140 -8.83 5.82 -5.82
N VAL A 141 -7.69 5.70 -6.50
CA VAL A 141 -7.06 6.82 -7.24
C VAL A 141 -7.05 6.62 -8.76
N GLY A 142 -7.70 5.58 -9.27
CA GLY A 142 -7.59 5.24 -10.69
C GLY A 142 -6.26 4.58 -10.99
N GLY A 143 -5.71 4.82 -12.17
CA GLY A 143 -4.51 4.12 -12.67
C GLY A 143 -3.18 4.71 -12.24
N HIS A 144 -3.15 5.83 -11.51
CA HIS A 144 -1.92 6.49 -11.12
C HIS A 144 -2.02 7.18 -9.77
N LEU A 145 -1.00 7.01 -8.94
CA LEU A 145 -0.89 7.64 -7.62
C LEU A 145 0.27 8.64 -7.64
N VAL A 146 0.01 9.85 -7.14
CA VAL A 146 1.04 10.87 -6.92
C VAL A 146 1.26 11.04 -5.41
N LEU A 147 2.50 10.82 -4.98
CA LEU A 147 2.91 10.98 -3.58
C LEU A 147 3.53 12.36 -3.32
#